data_c45ba520d3beea35f040e9b1f3e12d5f
#
_entry.id   c45ba520d3beea35f040e9b1f3e12d5f
#
_cell.length_a   1.000
_cell.length_b   1.000
_cell.length_c   1.000
_cell.angle_alpha   90.00
_cell.angle_beta   90.00
_cell.angle_gamma   90.00
#
_symmetry.space_group_name_H-M   'P 1'
#
loop_
_entity.id
_entity.type
_entity.pdbx_description
1 polymer ?
#
loop_
_entity_poly.entity_id
_entity_poly.type
_entity_poly.pdbx_seq_one_letter_code
_entity_poly.pdbx_strand_id
1 'polypeptide(L)'
;MPRFADGVLKFQNEVFPEKKELFERLSLGQSPEALFITCSDSRIETGMMTQTDPGDLFICRNAGNIVPPHTNQTGGMTASIEFASAALKVPHIIVCGHTECGAMKGAMNPEGLDSLPHVREWLGYSRAAVEVVKHLGADLDDDAKMKMLLEQNVILQLNHLKTHPSVAVRLAAGELQLHGWVYDIRTGDVTAYDEATGKFNPVHEHYASEMAALALEKHQCAA
;
A
#
# COMPACT_ATOMS: atom_id res chain seq x y z
N MET A 1 7.69 -9.67 26.01
CA MET A 1 7.78 -11.01 25.37
C MET A 1 6.69 -11.98 25.83
N PRO A 2 6.37 -12.17 27.16
CA PRO A 2 5.34 -13.15 27.60
C PRO A 2 4.00 -13.00 26.87
N ARG A 3 3.50 -11.76 26.71
CA ARG A 3 2.24 -11.49 26.00
C ARG A 3 2.23 -12.02 24.55
N PHE A 4 3.32 -11.90 23.83
CA PHE A 4 3.38 -12.38 22.43
C PHE A 4 3.49 -13.91 22.37
N ALA A 5 4.20 -14.52 23.31
CA ALA A 5 4.26 -16.00 23.44
C ALA A 5 2.87 -16.57 23.75
N ASP A 6 2.14 -15.96 24.68
CA ASP A 6 0.75 -16.33 24.98
C ASP A 6 -0.14 -16.20 23.74
N GLY A 7 -0.01 -15.10 23.00
CA GLY A 7 -0.72 -14.92 21.72
C GLY A 7 -0.41 -16.01 20.69
N VAL A 8 0.85 -16.46 20.59
CA VAL A 8 1.23 -17.58 19.71
C VAL A 8 0.57 -18.89 20.17
N LEU A 9 0.58 -19.18 21.46
CA LEU A 9 -0.07 -20.39 22.00
C LEU A 9 -1.58 -20.38 21.75
N LYS A 10 -2.22 -19.22 21.92
CA LYS A 10 -3.64 -19.05 21.60
C LYS A 10 -3.90 -19.28 20.11
N PHE A 11 -3.08 -18.70 19.23
CA PHE A 11 -3.18 -18.94 17.78
C PHE A 11 -3.09 -20.45 17.46
N GLN A 12 -2.09 -21.15 18.02
CA GLN A 12 -1.87 -22.57 17.75
C GLN A 12 -3.01 -23.47 18.25
N ASN A 13 -3.58 -23.15 19.40
CA ASN A 13 -4.55 -24.01 20.07
C ASN A 13 -6.03 -23.70 19.74
N GLU A 14 -6.32 -22.44 19.36
CA GLU A 14 -7.70 -21.97 19.16
C GLU A 14 -7.93 -21.56 17.70
N VAL A 15 -7.08 -20.64 17.14
CA VAL A 15 -7.34 -20.02 15.84
C VAL A 15 -6.93 -20.92 14.68
N PHE A 16 -5.71 -21.50 14.75
CA PHE A 16 -5.20 -22.34 13.66
C PHE A 16 -6.08 -23.58 13.39
N PRO A 17 -6.60 -24.32 14.40
CA PRO A 17 -7.50 -25.43 14.15
C PRO A 17 -8.77 -25.05 13.37
N GLU A 18 -9.34 -23.87 13.64
CA GLU A 18 -10.52 -23.36 12.92
C GLU A 18 -10.23 -23.00 11.45
N LYS A 19 -8.99 -22.60 11.15
CA LYS A 19 -8.54 -22.24 9.80
C LYS A 19 -7.62 -23.29 9.15
N LYS A 20 -7.61 -24.52 9.69
CA LYS A 20 -6.68 -25.58 9.27
C LYS A 20 -6.73 -25.86 7.77
N GLU A 21 -7.93 -26.01 7.20
CA GLU A 21 -8.10 -26.27 5.76
C GLU A 21 -7.53 -25.14 4.88
N LEU A 22 -7.69 -23.89 5.32
CA LEU A 22 -7.09 -22.75 4.64
C LEU A 22 -5.57 -22.87 4.63
N PHE A 23 -4.94 -23.09 5.77
CA PHE A 23 -3.48 -23.18 5.89
C PHE A 23 -2.91 -24.43 5.20
N GLU A 24 -3.64 -25.54 5.17
CA GLU A 24 -3.26 -26.72 4.39
C GLU A 24 -3.17 -26.41 2.89
N ARG A 25 -4.15 -25.68 2.34
CA ARG A 25 -4.09 -25.20 0.93
C ARG A 25 -2.94 -24.22 0.72
N LEU A 26 -2.76 -23.25 1.61
CA LEU A 26 -1.69 -22.26 1.51
C LEU A 26 -0.29 -22.85 1.65
N SER A 27 -0.14 -23.99 2.32
CA SER A 27 1.16 -24.69 2.43
C SER A 27 1.67 -25.25 1.09
N LEU A 28 0.80 -25.39 0.10
CA LEU A 28 1.14 -25.89 -1.23
C LEU A 28 1.62 -24.80 -2.18
N GLY A 29 1.42 -23.54 -1.83
CA GLY A 29 1.81 -22.37 -2.63
C GLY A 29 1.00 -21.14 -2.31
N GLN A 30 1.31 -20.03 -3.00
CA GLN A 30 0.60 -18.77 -2.86
C GLN A 30 0.20 -18.21 -4.23
N SER A 31 -0.97 -17.59 -4.29
CA SER A 31 -1.47 -16.89 -5.47
C SER A 31 -2.21 -15.63 -5.02
N PRO A 32 -1.50 -14.63 -4.49
CA PRO A 32 -2.12 -13.41 -3.99
C PRO A 32 -2.77 -12.61 -5.11
N GLU A 33 -3.87 -11.95 -4.79
CA GLU A 33 -4.60 -11.09 -5.73
C GLU A 33 -3.94 -9.72 -5.91
N ALA A 34 -3.19 -9.26 -4.91
CA ALA A 34 -2.50 -7.98 -4.98
C ALA A 34 -1.16 -7.95 -4.26
N LEU A 35 -0.22 -7.13 -4.77
CA LEU A 35 0.86 -6.58 -3.98
C LEU A 35 0.35 -5.33 -3.25
N PHE A 36 0.39 -5.35 -1.92
CA PHE A 36 -0.03 -4.23 -1.08
C PHE A 36 1.19 -3.55 -0.45
N ILE A 37 1.47 -2.31 -0.86
CA ILE A 37 2.61 -1.51 -0.37
C ILE A 37 2.08 -0.43 0.56
N THR A 38 2.47 -0.46 1.84
CA THR A 38 1.99 0.50 2.83
C THR A 38 3.04 0.85 3.87
N CYS A 39 2.68 1.75 4.78
CA CYS A 39 3.56 2.16 5.86
C CYS A 39 3.75 1.02 6.90
N SER A 40 4.96 1.02 7.53
CA SER A 40 5.25 0.16 8.69
C SER A 40 4.58 0.63 9.98
N ASP A 41 3.79 1.69 9.93
CA ASP A 41 3.06 2.23 11.09
C ASP A 41 2.23 1.14 11.76
N SER A 42 2.40 0.98 13.08
CA SER A 42 1.78 -0.10 13.85
C SER A 42 0.25 -0.04 13.92
N ARG A 43 -0.34 1.09 13.53
CA ARG A 43 -1.79 1.31 13.49
C ARG A 43 -2.44 0.81 12.20
N ILE A 44 -1.63 0.42 11.21
CA ILE A 44 -2.12 -0.09 9.92
C ILE A 44 -2.17 -1.61 9.97
N GLU A 45 -3.36 -2.18 9.83
CA GLU A 45 -3.58 -3.62 9.70
C GLU A 45 -4.31 -3.89 8.37
N THR A 46 -3.56 -4.39 7.39
CA THR A 46 -4.02 -4.51 6.01
C THR A 46 -5.17 -5.50 5.86
N GLY A 47 -5.08 -6.69 6.46
CA GLY A 47 -6.14 -7.69 6.39
C GLY A 47 -7.44 -7.22 7.03
N MET A 48 -7.35 -6.48 8.15
CA MET A 48 -8.53 -5.88 8.77
C MET A 48 -9.17 -4.81 7.87
N MET A 49 -8.36 -3.95 7.27
CA MET A 49 -8.83 -2.85 6.42
C MET A 49 -9.47 -3.35 5.12
N THR A 50 -8.91 -4.39 4.51
CA THR A 50 -9.38 -4.94 3.24
C THR A 50 -10.32 -6.14 3.40
N GLN A 51 -10.52 -6.63 4.62
CA GLN A 51 -11.29 -7.84 4.93
C GLN A 51 -10.79 -9.07 4.14
N THR A 52 -9.45 -9.19 4.03
CA THR A 52 -8.77 -10.29 3.34
C THR A 52 -8.25 -11.34 4.31
N ASP A 53 -8.23 -12.59 3.86
CA ASP A 53 -7.65 -13.72 4.58
C ASP A 53 -6.13 -13.86 4.30
N PRO A 54 -5.41 -14.66 5.11
CA PRO A 54 -4.03 -15.04 4.80
C PRO A 54 -3.92 -15.66 3.40
N GLY A 55 -2.98 -15.16 2.58
CA GLY A 55 -2.74 -15.61 1.22
C GLY A 55 -3.27 -14.67 0.14
N ASP A 56 -4.25 -13.81 0.45
CA ASP A 56 -4.86 -12.90 -0.54
C ASP A 56 -3.94 -11.73 -0.92
N LEU A 57 -3.12 -11.27 0.00
CA LEU A 57 -2.23 -10.14 -0.22
C LEU A 57 -0.76 -10.52 -0.07
N PHE A 58 0.07 -10.10 -1.02
CA PHE A 58 1.52 -10.05 -0.87
C PHE A 58 1.89 -8.67 -0.31
N ILE A 59 2.33 -8.60 0.95
CA ILE A 59 2.42 -7.33 1.68
C ILE A 59 3.87 -6.86 1.77
N CYS A 60 4.13 -5.62 1.35
CA CYS A 60 5.36 -4.90 1.57
C CYS A 60 5.14 -3.68 2.44
N ARG A 61 5.90 -3.54 3.52
CA ARG A 61 5.79 -2.41 4.46
C ARG A 61 7.13 -1.74 4.67
N ASN A 62 7.11 -0.40 4.68
CA ASN A 62 8.29 0.42 4.97
C ASN A 62 7.88 1.78 5.53
N ALA A 63 8.83 2.59 6.01
CA ALA A 63 8.53 3.94 6.49
C ALA A 63 8.01 4.82 5.33
N GLY A 64 6.71 5.19 5.37
CA GLY A 64 6.11 6.11 4.39
C GLY A 64 5.63 5.48 3.09
N ASN A 65 5.36 4.17 3.03
CA ASN A 65 4.86 3.48 1.82
C ASN A 65 5.67 3.79 0.54
N ILE A 66 6.99 3.93 0.70
CA ILE A 66 7.90 4.36 -0.36
C ILE A 66 8.22 3.21 -1.31
N VAL A 67 8.25 3.53 -2.59
CA VAL A 67 8.77 2.72 -3.67
C VAL A 67 10.00 3.43 -4.24
N PRO A 68 11.22 2.92 -4.05
CA PRO A 68 12.37 3.47 -4.77
C PRO A 68 12.17 3.33 -6.28
N PRO A 69 12.51 4.33 -7.09
CA PRO A 69 12.53 4.16 -8.55
C PRO A 69 13.54 3.07 -8.92
N HIS A 70 13.29 2.37 -10.02
CA HIS A 70 14.19 1.32 -10.46
C HIS A 70 15.59 1.89 -10.80
N THR A 71 16.61 1.25 -10.26
CA THR A 71 18.02 1.53 -10.52
C THR A 71 18.77 0.19 -10.68
N ASN A 72 20.06 0.27 -11.07
CA ASN A 72 20.92 -0.92 -11.11
C ASN A 72 21.30 -1.47 -9.72
N GLN A 73 20.90 -0.79 -8.64
CA GLN A 73 21.08 -1.27 -7.27
C GLN A 73 19.84 -2.01 -6.84
N THR A 74 20.04 -3.20 -6.25
CA THR A 74 18.95 -3.98 -5.68
C THR A 74 18.67 -3.56 -4.24
N GLY A 75 17.44 -3.83 -3.80
CA GLY A 75 16.99 -3.66 -2.41
C GLY A 75 15.78 -4.54 -2.14
N GLY A 76 15.44 -4.73 -0.88
CA GLY A 76 14.31 -5.57 -0.49
C GLY A 76 13.00 -5.19 -1.18
N MET A 77 12.73 -3.87 -1.29
CA MET A 77 11.55 -3.37 -1.99
C MET A 77 11.55 -3.71 -3.49
N THR A 78 12.68 -3.46 -4.18
CA THR A 78 12.83 -3.76 -5.62
C THR A 78 12.65 -5.25 -5.90
N ALA A 79 13.29 -6.11 -5.09
CA ALA A 79 13.17 -7.56 -5.23
C ALA A 79 11.74 -8.05 -4.96
N SER A 80 11.04 -7.50 -3.97
CA SER A 80 9.65 -7.87 -3.66
C SER A 80 8.69 -7.44 -4.77
N ILE A 81 8.88 -6.26 -5.35
CA ILE A 81 8.08 -5.78 -6.48
C ILE A 81 8.29 -6.70 -7.70
N GLU A 82 9.54 -7.05 -8.02
CA GLU A 82 9.85 -7.95 -9.11
C GLU A 82 9.24 -9.34 -8.88
N PHE A 83 9.39 -9.90 -7.68
CA PHE A 83 8.81 -11.21 -7.35
C PHE A 83 7.29 -11.20 -7.45
N ALA A 84 6.60 -10.20 -6.90
CA ALA A 84 5.16 -10.09 -6.98
C ALA A 84 4.66 -9.91 -8.43
N SER A 85 5.32 -9.05 -9.23
CA SER A 85 4.89 -8.75 -10.58
C SER A 85 5.31 -9.80 -11.61
N ALA A 86 6.52 -10.36 -11.55
CA ALA A 86 7.03 -11.29 -12.55
C ALA A 86 6.80 -12.76 -12.19
N ALA A 87 7.01 -13.16 -10.94
CA ALA A 87 6.89 -14.55 -10.50
C ALA A 87 5.46 -14.90 -10.07
N LEU A 88 4.88 -14.13 -9.14
CA LEU A 88 3.51 -14.36 -8.66
C LEU A 88 2.45 -13.84 -9.64
N LYS A 89 2.82 -12.90 -10.49
CA LYS A 89 1.94 -12.31 -11.53
C LYS A 89 0.67 -11.69 -10.94
N VAL A 90 0.78 -11.02 -9.79
CA VAL A 90 -0.38 -10.35 -9.19
C VAL A 90 -1.05 -9.40 -10.19
N PRO A 91 -2.39 -9.41 -10.32
CA PRO A 91 -3.10 -8.52 -11.24
C PRO A 91 -3.17 -7.06 -10.75
N HIS A 92 -2.94 -6.84 -9.45
CA HIS A 92 -3.05 -5.51 -8.85
C HIS A 92 -1.82 -5.16 -8.00
N ILE A 93 -1.41 -3.89 -8.03
CA ILE A 93 -0.47 -3.31 -7.06
C ILE A 93 -1.15 -2.10 -6.43
N ILE A 94 -1.25 -2.10 -5.10
CA ILE A 94 -1.85 -1.03 -4.31
C ILE A 94 -0.75 -0.31 -3.53
N VAL A 95 -0.63 1.00 -3.69
CA VAL A 95 0.18 1.86 -2.83
C VAL A 95 -0.78 2.60 -1.89
N CYS A 96 -0.69 2.31 -0.59
CA CYS A 96 -1.58 2.87 0.40
C CYS A 96 -0.81 3.76 1.40
N GLY A 97 -1.01 5.07 1.31
CA GLY A 97 -0.63 6.05 2.32
C GLY A 97 -1.66 6.08 3.45
N HIS A 98 -1.35 6.84 4.52
CA HIS A 98 -2.29 7.00 5.64
C HIS A 98 -2.13 8.34 6.34
N THR A 99 -3.20 8.84 6.97
CA THR A 99 -3.16 10.05 7.79
C THR A 99 -2.26 9.88 9.01
N GLU A 100 -1.78 10.99 9.58
CA GLU A 100 -0.88 11.01 10.74
C GLU A 100 0.44 10.23 10.53
N CYS A 101 0.93 10.11 9.29
CA CYS A 101 2.15 9.39 8.97
C CYS A 101 3.39 10.12 9.49
N GLY A 102 4.08 9.49 10.45
CA GLY A 102 5.33 10.04 11.01
C GLY A 102 6.44 10.20 9.98
N ALA A 103 6.51 9.30 8.99
CA ALA A 103 7.47 9.38 7.90
C ALA A 103 7.23 10.62 7.02
N MET A 104 5.98 10.92 6.68
CA MET A 104 5.65 12.10 5.87
C MET A 104 5.85 13.40 6.66
N LYS A 105 5.56 13.42 7.97
CA LYS A 105 5.93 14.54 8.86
C LYS A 105 7.45 14.76 8.87
N GLY A 106 8.25 13.68 8.91
CA GLY A 106 9.70 13.74 8.81
C GLY A 106 10.20 14.21 7.43
N ALA A 107 9.56 13.80 6.35
CA ALA A 107 9.91 14.25 5.00
C ALA A 107 9.69 15.77 4.81
N MET A 108 8.65 16.33 5.42
CA MET A 108 8.41 17.79 5.42
C MET A 108 9.44 18.56 6.25
N ASN A 109 9.96 17.95 7.33
CA ASN A 109 10.87 18.58 8.28
C ASN A 109 12.16 17.76 8.44
N PRO A 110 13.01 17.70 7.41
CA PRO A 110 14.19 16.82 7.37
C PRO A 110 15.26 17.20 8.42
N GLU A 111 15.27 18.43 8.94
CA GLU A 111 16.15 18.87 10.01
C GLU A 111 15.91 18.13 11.33
N GLY A 112 14.67 17.70 11.58
CA GLY A 112 14.32 16.84 12.72
C GLY A 112 14.88 15.43 12.66
N LEU A 113 15.49 15.03 11.53
CA LEU A 113 16.00 13.67 11.27
C LEU A 113 17.54 13.58 11.35
N ASP A 114 18.24 14.58 11.88
CA ASP A 114 19.72 14.59 11.93
C ASP A 114 20.29 13.41 12.73
N SER A 115 19.58 12.92 13.75
CA SER A 115 19.94 11.72 14.52
C SER A 115 19.54 10.40 13.82
N LEU A 116 18.84 10.45 12.70
CA LEU A 116 18.29 9.30 11.97
C LEU A 116 18.72 9.31 10.49
N PRO A 117 20.03 9.23 10.18
CA PRO A 117 20.55 9.45 8.83
C PRO A 117 19.95 8.48 7.78
N HIS A 118 19.73 7.23 8.13
CA HIS A 118 19.13 6.26 7.20
C HIS A 118 17.65 6.56 6.91
N VAL A 119 16.89 7.04 7.92
CA VAL A 119 15.50 7.48 7.72
C VAL A 119 15.48 8.71 6.83
N ARG A 120 16.34 9.68 7.08
CA ARG A 120 16.46 10.91 6.28
C ARG A 120 16.77 10.59 4.81
N GLU A 121 17.72 9.71 4.57
CA GLU A 121 18.09 9.27 3.21
C GLU A 121 16.93 8.54 2.53
N TRP A 122 16.28 7.61 3.24
CA TRP A 122 15.13 6.86 2.76
C TRP A 122 13.97 7.78 2.35
N LEU A 123 13.62 8.76 3.17
CA LEU A 123 12.56 9.72 2.90
C LEU A 123 12.89 10.67 1.73
N GLY A 124 14.14 10.71 1.30
CA GLY A 124 14.57 11.41 0.09
C GLY A 124 13.81 10.97 -1.17
N TYR A 125 13.30 9.73 -1.21
CA TYR A 125 12.44 9.24 -2.29
C TYR A 125 11.06 9.93 -2.34
N SER A 126 10.66 10.65 -1.29
CA SER A 126 9.45 11.48 -1.27
C SER A 126 9.73 12.95 -1.60
N ARG A 127 10.98 13.33 -1.88
CA ARG A 127 11.39 14.74 -2.05
C ARG A 127 10.57 15.46 -3.13
N ALA A 128 10.29 14.81 -4.27
CA ALA A 128 9.51 15.43 -5.33
C ALA A 128 8.09 15.80 -4.85
N ALA A 129 7.44 14.93 -4.08
CA ALA A 129 6.14 15.22 -3.49
C ALA A 129 6.20 16.40 -2.50
N VAL A 130 7.25 16.45 -1.66
CA VAL A 130 7.49 17.56 -0.73
C VAL A 130 7.64 18.90 -1.47
N GLU A 131 8.43 18.93 -2.55
CA GLU A 131 8.65 20.16 -3.31
C GLU A 131 7.36 20.63 -4.03
N VAL A 132 6.52 19.70 -4.52
CA VAL A 132 5.18 20.02 -5.06
C VAL A 132 4.33 20.71 -3.99
N VAL A 133 4.29 20.16 -2.77
CA VAL A 133 3.50 20.75 -1.66
C VAL A 133 4.02 22.12 -1.26
N LYS A 134 5.34 22.31 -1.17
CA LYS A 134 5.94 23.60 -0.87
C LYS A 134 5.58 24.67 -1.91
N HIS A 135 5.51 24.28 -3.17
CA HIS A 135 5.23 25.21 -4.27
C HIS A 135 3.73 25.51 -4.43
N LEU A 136 2.90 24.45 -4.50
CA LEU A 136 1.45 24.61 -4.76
C LEU A 136 0.63 24.82 -3.48
N GLY A 137 1.14 24.39 -2.35
CA GLY A 137 0.48 24.50 -1.04
C GLY A 137 0.96 25.66 -0.17
N ALA A 138 1.67 26.65 -0.73
CA ALA A 138 2.29 27.73 0.03
C ALA A 138 1.29 28.46 0.95
N ASP A 139 0.07 28.70 0.46
CA ASP A 139 -1.02 29.41 1.16
C ASP A 139 -1.93 28.48 1.98
N LEU A 140 -1.69 27.17 1.98
CA LEU A 140 -2.48 26.21 2.76
C LEU A 140 -2.03 26.19 4.22
N ASP A 141 -2.95 25.81 5.11
CA ASP A 141 -2.61 25.49 6.49
C ASP A 141 -1.84 24.14 6.58
N ASP A 142 -1.32 23.81 7.75
CA ASP A 142 -0.47 22.65 7.94
C ASP A 142 -1.21 21.31 7.73
N ASP A 143 -2.50 21.25 8.07
CA ASP A 143 -3.33 20.05 7.88
C ASP A 143 -3.59 19.81 6.39
N ALA A 144 -3.92 20.86 5.65
CA ALA A 144 -4.12 20.80 4.21
C ALA A 144 -2.82 20.48 3.46
N LYS A 145 -1.67 21.03 3.89
CA LYS A 145 -0.34 20.67 3.38
C LYS A 145 -0.03 19.20 3.61
N MET A 146 -0.32 18.69 4.81
CA MET A 146 -0.07 17.29 5.13
C MET A 146 -0.96 16.35 4.30
N LYS A 147 -2.26 16.68 4.16
CA LYS A 147 -3.15 15.93 3.28
C LYS A 147 -2.62 15.89 1.86
N MET A 148 -2.27 17.06 1.31
CA MET A 148 -1.68 17.17 -0.03
C MET A 148 -0.40 16.33 -0.16
N LEU A 149 0.47 16.32 0.87
CA LEU A 149 1.69 15.51 0.84
C LEU A 149 1.41 14.02 0.78
N LEU A 150 0.45 13.52 1.56
CA LEU A 150 0.05 12.11 1.52
C LEU A 150 -0.41 11.70 0.13
N GLU A 151 -1.26 12.50 -0.49
CA GLU A 151 -1.77 12.29 -1.84
C GLU A 151 -0.64 12.34 -2.88
N GLN A 152 0.19 13.39 -2.85
CA GLN A 152 1.32 13.56 -3.77
C GLN A 152 2.38 12.46 -3.60
N ASN A 153 2.61 11.99 -2.36
CA ASN A 153 3.50 10.86 -2.13
C ASN A 153 2.96 9.58 -2.77
N VAL A 154 1.68 9.26 -2.61
CA VAL A 154 1.07 8.09 -3.27
C VAL A 154 1.23 8.18 -4.79
N ILE A 155 0.91 9.32 -5.41
CA ILE A 155 1.09 9.53 -6.86
C ILE A 155 2.55 9.34 -7.27
N LEU A 156 3.50 9.89 -6.52
CA LEU A 156 4.92 9.74 -6.79
C LEU A 156 5.36 8.27 -6.75
N GLN A 157 4.89 7.51 -5.75
CA GLN A 157 5.25 6.09 -5.62
C GLN A 157 4.61 5.24 -6.75
N LEU A 158 3.42 5.57 -7.23
CA LEU A 158 2.86 4.96 -8.45
C LEU A 158 3.73 5.23 -9.68
N ASN A 159 4.26 6.44 -9.81
CA ASN A 159 5.18 6.77 -10.90
C ASN A 159 6.52 6.04 -10.77
N HIS A 160 7.03 5.86 -9.55
CA HIS A 160 8.21 5.04 -9.29
C HIS A 160 7.98 3.57 -9.67
N LEU A 161 6.81 2.98 -9.36
CA LEU A 161 6.45 1.62 -9.81
C LEU A 161 6.54 1.46 -11.32
N LYS A 162 6.07 2.45 -12.09
CA LYS A 162 6.10 2.43 -13.56
C LYS A 162 7.54 2.36 -14.11
N THR A 163 8.57 2.69 -13.32
CA THR A 163 9.98 2.57 -13.72
C THR A 163 10.54 1.16 -13.60
N HIS A 164 9.90 0.25 -12.85
CA HIS A 164 10.33 -1.13 -12.69
C HIS A 164 10.02 -1.95 -13.94
N PRO A 165 10.99 -2.61 -14.58
CA PRO A 165 10.79 -3.31 -15.86
C PRO A 165 9.68 -4.35 -15.82
N SER A 166 9.60 -5.16 -14.76
CA SER A 166 8.57 -6.19 -14.59
C SER A 166 7.15 -5.59 -14.47
N VAL A 167 7.02 -4.43 -13.84
CA VAL A 167 5.77 -3.68 -13.74
C VAL A 167 5.41 -3.05 -15.09
N ALA A 168 6.37 -2.36 -15.72
CA ALA A 168 6.16 -1.66 -16.99
C ALA A 168 5.68 -2.59 -18.11
N VAL A 169 6.28 -3.78 -18.24
CA VAL A 169 5.88 -4.78 -19.25
C VAL A 169 4.42 -5.22 -19.05
N ARG A 170 4.04 -5.51 -17.80
CA ARG A 170 2.68 -6.02 -17.52
C ARG A 170 1.62 -4.92 -17.59
N LEU A 171 1.97 -3.67 -17.26
CA LEU A 171 1.09 -2.52 -17.51
C LEU A 171 0.84 -2.34 -19.01
N ALA A 172 1.90 -2.40 -19.83
CA ALA A 172 1.78 -2.27 -21.28
C ALA A 172 0.98 -3.41 -21.92
N ALA A 173 1.02 -4.60 -21.32
CA ALA A 173 0.23 -5.76 -21.75
C ALA A 173 -1.23 -5.73 -21.25
N GLY A 174 -1.62 -4.79 -20.39
CA GLY A 174 -2.94 -4.75 -19.77
C GLY A 174 -3.18 -5.83 -18.72
N GLU A 175 -2.12 -6.46 -18.22
CA GLU A 175 -2.17 -7.58 -17.26
C GLU A 175 -2.02 -7.14 -15.79
N LEU A 176 -1.78 -5.86 -15.56
CA LEU A 176 -1.54 -5.28 -14.24
C LEU A 176 -2.22 -3.93 -14.13
N GLN A 177 -2.80 -3.67 -12.97
CA GLN A 177 -3.37 -2.37 -12.62
C GLN A 177 -2.68 -1.81 -11.37
N LEU A 178 -2.48 -0.48 -11.35
CA LEU A 178 -1.94 0.24 -10.21
C LEU A 178 -3.04 1.04 -9.51
N HIS A 179 -3.06 0.97 -8.18
CA HIS A 179 -4.03 1.67 -7.35
C HIS A 179 -3.31 2.52 -6.31
N GLY A 180 -3.72 3.76 -6.17
CA GLY A 180 -3.22 4.66 -5.14
C GLY A 180 -4.30 4.96 -4.11
N TRP A 181 -4.05 4.62 -2.84
CA TRP A 181 -5.01 4.82 -1.76
C TRP A 181 -4.44 5.69 -0.65
N VAL A 182 -5.32 6.41 0.04
CA VAL A 182 -5.01 7.08 1.31
C VAL A 182 -6.05 6.66 2.35
N TYR A 183 -5.57 6.05 3.43
CA TYR A 183 -6.37 5.59 4.55
C TYR A 183 -6.39 6.62 5.68
N ASP A 184 -7.56 7.00 6.14
CA ASP A 184 -7.72 7.83 7.33
C ASP A 184 -7.84 6.96 8.58
N ILE A 185 -6.81 7.02 9.44
CA ILE A 185 -6.77 6.23 10.69
C ILE A 185 -7.90 6.61 11.65
N ARG A 186 -8.38 7.84 11.61
CA ARG A 186 -9.36 8.36 12.56
C ARG A 186 -10.78 7.92 12.22
N THR A 187 -11.12 7.94 10.93
CA THR A 187 -12.48 7.68 10.45
C THR A 187 -12.67 6.28 9.88
N GLY A 188 -11.57 5.63 9.45
CA GLY A 188 -11.61 4.38 8.70
C GLY A 188 -11.84 4.57 7.20
N ASP A 189 -12.02 5.81 6.73
CA ASP A 189 -12.25 6.10 5.33
C ASP A 189 -11.02 5.80 4.48
N VAL A 190 -11.25 5.35 3.25
CA VAL A 190 -10.23 5.19 2.23
C VAL A 190 -10.63 5.98 1.00
N THR A 191 -9.70 6.78 0.50
CA THR A 191 -9.84 7.45 -0.80
C THR A 191 -8.90 6.82 -1.82
N ALA A 192 -9.35 6.73 -3.08
CA ALA A 192 -8.62 6.16 -4.19
C ALA A 192 -8.30 7.24 -5.23
N TYR A 193 -7.08 7.18 -5.77
CA TYR A 193 -6.60 8.07 -6.81
C TYR A 193 -7.21 7.70 -8.16
N ASP A 194 -7.83 8.67 -8.79
CA ASP A 194 -8.31 8.59 -10.16
C ASP A 194 -7.31 9.30 -11.08
N GLU A 195 -6.58 8.53 -11.88
CA GLU A 195 -5.57 9.06 -12.81
C GLU A 195 -6.19 9.95 -13.89
N ALA A 196 -7.43 9.70 -14.31
CA ALA A 196 -8.10 10.48 -15.36
C ALA A 196 -8.45 11.89 -14.88
N THR A 197 -8.84 12.04 -13.62
CA THR A 197 -9.21 13.34 -13.04
C THR A 197 -8.10 13.98 -12.21
N GLY A 198 -7.09 13.20 -11.83
CA GLY A 198 -6.01 13.63 -10.92
C GLY A 198 -6.46 13.82 -9.47
N LYS A 199 -7.60 13.25 -9.07
CA LYS A 199 -8.20 13.46 -7.74
C LYS A 199 -8.28 12.17 -6.93
N PHE A 200 -8.36 12.31 -5.62
CA PHE A 200 -8.70 11.24 -4.70
C PHE A 200 -10.19 11.28 -4.38
N ASN A 201 -10.90 10.20 -4.69
CA ASN A 201 -12.32 10.04 -4.43
C ASN A 201 -12.57 8.94 -3.40
N PRO A 202 -13.67 8.95 -2.63
CA PRO A 202 -14.03 7.84 -1.76
C PRO A 202 -14.02 6.51 -2.54
N VAL A 203 -13.51 5.44 -1.91
CA VAL A 203 -13.38 4.12 -2.54
C VAL A 203 -14.69 3.63 -3.16
N HIS A 204 -15.81 3.84 -2.45
CA HIS A 204 -17.12 3.41 -2.93
C HIS A 204 -17.62 4.18 -4.18
N GLU A 205 -17.15 5.40 -4.39
CA GLU A 205 -17.45 6.19 -5.60
C GLU A 205 -16.49 5.79 -6.74
N HIS A 206 -15.20 5.65 -6.41
CA HIS A 206 -14.16 5.33 -7.40
C HIS A 206 -14.39 3.95 -8.05
N TYR A 207 -14.76 2.94 -7.25
CA TYR A 207 -14.98 1.56 -7.72
C TYR A 207 -16.46 1.18 -7.83
N ALA A 208 -17.36 2.17 -7.99
CA ALA A 208 -18.81 1.91 -8.01
C ALA A 208 -19.25 0.89 -9.07
N SER A 209 -18.67 0.94 -10.27
CA SER A 209 -18.96 0.02 -11.37
C SER A 209 -18.50 -1.40 -11.09
N GLU A 210 -17.27 -1.56 -10.57
CA GLU A 210 -16.69 -2.85 -10.22
C GLU A 210 -17.42 -3.49 -9.05
N MET A 211 -17.78 -2.70 -8.03
CA MET A 211 -18.57 -3.17 -6.89
C MET A 211 -19.97 -3.62 -7.30
N ALA A 212 -20.60 -2.92 -8.24
CA ALA A 212 -21.91 -3.34 -8.80
C ALA A 212 -21.80 -4.65 -9.58
N ALA A 213 -20.75 -4.86 -10.36
CA ALA A 213 -20.48 -6.10 -11.06
C ALA A 213 -20.30 -7.29 -10.09
N LEU A 214 -19.47 -7.11 -9.06
CA LEU A 214 -19.25 -8.12 -8.01
C LEU A 214 -20.54 -8.50 -7.26
N ALA A 215 -21.42 -7.52 -7.02
CA ALA A 215 -22.70 -7.79 -6.37
C ALA A 215 -23.62 -8.67 -7.25
N LEU A 216 -23.63 -8.46 -8.56
CA LEU A 216 -24.40 -9.27 -9.51
C LEU A 216 -23.89 -10.72 -9.60
N GLU A 217 -22.57 -10.92 -9.62
CA GLU A 217 -21.95 -12.25 -9.63
C GLU A 217 -22.29 -13.06 -8.38
N LYS A 218 -22.23 -12.45 -7.19
CA LYS A 218 -22.61 -13.09 -5.93
C LYS A 218 -24.07 -13.54 -5.91
N HIS A 219 -24.99 -12.78 -6.51
CA HIS A 219 -26.40 -13.16 -6.61
C HIS A 219 -26.64 -14.33 -7.57
N GLN A 220 -25.84 -14.43 -8.65
CA GLN A 220 -25.93 -15.54 -9.61
C GLN A 220 -25.38 -16.86 -9.06
N CYS A 221 -24.38 -16.82 -8.17
CA CYS A 221 -23.83 -18.02 -7.53
C CYS A 221 -24.67 -18.52 -6.36
N ALA A 222 -25.58 -17.71 -5.82
CA ALA A 222 -26.45 -18.07 -4.70
C ALA A 222 -27.86 -18.57 -5.12
N ALA A 223 -28.17 -18.53 -6.40
CA ALA A 223 -29.41 -19.02 -7.02
C ALA A 223 -29.17 -20.36 -7.70
#